data_f7cb97126b45ab658ea0fb86c2af8888
#
_entry.id   f7cb97126b45ab658ea0fb86c2af8888
#
_cell.length_a   1.000
_cell.length_b   1.000
_cell.length_c   1.000
_cell.angle_alpha   90.00
_cell.angle_beta   90.00
_cell.angle_gamma   90.00
#
_symmetry.space_group_name_H-M   'P 1'
#
loop_
_entity.id
_entity.type
_entity.pdbx_description
1 polymer ?
#
loop_
_entity_poly.entity_id
_entity_poly.type
_entity_poly.pdbx_seq_one_letter_code
_entity_poly.pdbx_strand_id
1 'polypeptide(L)'
;MKKILIQANNLDTVVDVFMYIYMHPECTHQDVADYCGFTLRQVQYYANACKYLDLINEDWSKTALAIDIFTNHPAEVKDRVYARIISDEVMGQIFARMILLPDGSHNAYAVDVVKEYFPGYSDAVYERRADNIVKWCKKIISYIKLKG
;
A
#
# COMPACT_ATOMS: atom_id res chain seq x y z
N MET A 1 -13.22 -7.71 8.03
CA MET A 1 -12.24 -6.81 8.64
C MET A 1 -12.47 -5.39 8.18
N LYS A 2 -12.46 -4.44 9.10
CA LYS A 2 -12.64 -3.03 8.75
C LYS A 2 -11.32 -2.46 8.21
N LYS A 3 -11.34 -1.94 7.00
CA LYS A 3 -10.15 -1.29 6.42
C LYS A 3 -9.93 0.08 7.03
N ILE A 4 -8.67 0.41 7.29
CA ILE A 4 -8.26 1.73 7.76
C ILE A 4 -7.55 2.48 6.64
N LEU A 5 -7.71 3.80 6.65
CA LEU A 5 -7.08 4.66 5.66
C LEU A 5 -5.56 4.59 5.78
N ILE A 6 -4.88 4.32 4.66
CA ILE A 6 -3.43 4.12 4.63
C ILE A 6 -2.69 5.42 4.92
N GLN A 7 -1.72 5.33 5.83
CA GLN A 7 -0.85 6.45 6.22
C GLN A 7 0.60 6.28 5.74
N ALA A 8 0.98 5.09 5.29
CA ALA A 8 2.31 4.83 4.75
C ALA A 8 2.52 5.61 3.44
N ASN A 9 3.61 6.36 3.34
CA ASN A 9 3.85 7.23 2.19
C ASN A 9 4.91 6.71 1.21
N ASN A 10 5.73 5.75 1.60
CA ASN A 10 6.80 5.21 0.76
C ASN A 10 6.46 3.78 0.31
N LEU A 11 6.11 3.64 -0.96
CA LEU A 11 5.67 2.35 -1.49
C LEU A 11 6.79 1.30 -1.50
N ASP A 12 8.03 1.68 -1.76
CA ASP A 12 9.16 0.75 -1.68
C ASP A 12 9.31 0.19 -0.27
N THR A 13 9.12 1.02 0.74
CA THR A 13 9.17 0.60 2.13
C THR A 13 8.02 -0.34 2.50
N VAL A 14 6.83 -0.15 1.91
CA VAL A 14 5.71 -1.11 2.11
C VAL A 14 6.14 -2.50 1.64
N VAL A 15 6.75 -2.59 0.47
CA VAL A 15 7.24 -3.88 -0.06
C VAL A 15 8.32 -4.46 0.85
N ASP A 16 9.27 -3.65 1.29
CA ASP A 16 10.36 -4.10 2.17
C ASP A 16 9.83 -4.61 3.52
N VAL A 17 8.89 -3.90 4.12
CA VAL A 17 8.28 -4.31 5.40
C VAL A 17 7.50 -5.62 5.21
N PHE A 18 6.75 -5.75 4.13
CA PHE A 18 6.04 -6.99 3.82
C PHE A 18 7.02 -8.17 3.72
N MET A 19 8.09 -8.00 2.94
CA MET A 19 9.10 -9.06 2.77
C MET A 19 9.77 -9.42 4.09
N TYR A 20 10.12 -8.42 4.90
CA TYR A 20 10.74 -8.65 6.20
C TYR A 20 9.83 -9.45 7.13
N ILE A 21 8.57 -9.05 7.24
CA ILE A 21 7.59 -9.75 8.10
C ILE A 21 7.38 -11.19 7.62
N TYR A 22 7.28 -11.39 6.31
CA TYR A 22 7.11 -12.73 5.74
C TYR A 22 8.31 -13.64 6.06
N MET A 23 9.53 -13.10 5.92
CA MET A 23 10.76 -13.88 6.12
C MET A 23 11.11 -14.07 7.61
N HIS A 24 10.49 -13.32 8.51
CA HIS A 24 10.73 -13.37 9.95
C HIS A 24 9.39 -13.53 10.70
N PRO A 25 8.79 -14.75 10.68
CA PRO A 25 7.42 -14.93 11.19
C PRO A 25 7.21 -14.56 12.66
N GLU A 26 8.29 -14.53 13.45
CA GLU A 26 8.21 -14.21 14.87
C GLU A 26 8.74 -12.81 15.20
N CYS A 27 8.92 -11.95 14.16
CA CYS A 27 9.42 -10.60 14.40
C CYS A 27 8.42 -9.78 15.21
N THR A 28 8.97 -8.87 16.02
CA THR A 28 8.20 -7.90 16.81
C THR A 28 8.14 -6.57 16.09
N HIS A 29 7.30 -5.66 16.59
CA HIS A 29 7.28 -4.28 16.12
C HIS A 29 8.65 -3.63 16.23
N GLN A 30 9.38 -3.92 17.34
CA GLN A 30 10.71 -3.38 17.56
C GLN A 30 11.72 -3.90 16.54
N ASP A 31 11.60 -5.17 16.13
CA ASP A 31 12.48 -5.75 15.11
C ASP A 31 12.32 -5.00 13.78
N VAL A 32 11.09 -4.69 13.37
CA VAL A 32 10.83 -3.93 12.15
C VAL A 32 11.34 -2.50 12.30
N ALA A 33 11.13 -1.87 13.46
CA ALA A 33 11.65 -0.53 13.74
C ALA A 33 13.16 -0.47 13.59
N ASP A 34 13.87 -1.45 14.13
CA ASP A 34 15.33 -1.54 14.04
C ASP A 34 15.79 -1.77 12.60
N TYR A 35 15.12 -2.65 11.88
CA TYR A 35 15.45 -2.95 10.49
C TYR A 35 15.29 -1.73 9.57
N CYS A 36 14.20 -0.98 9.74
CA CYS A 36 13.87 0.17 8.88
C CYS A 36 14.45 1.49 9.39
N GLY A 37 14.92 1.55 10.63
CA GLY A 37 15.28 2.82 11.26
C GLY A 37 14.06 3.67 11.59
N PHE A 38 12.95 3.03 11.99
CA PHE A 38 11.66 3.67 12.23
C PHE A 38 11.34 3.83 13.71
N THR A 39 10.43 4.75 14.02
CA THR A 39 9.71 4.76 15.29
C THR A 39 8.65 3.64 15.26
N LEU A 40 8.14 3.25 16.43
CA LEU A 40 7.04 2.26 16.49
C LEU A 40 5.79 2.76 15.81
N ARG A 41 5.55 4.07 15.82
CA ARG A 41 4.40 4.67 15.11
C ARG A 41 4.51 4.48 13.61
N GLN A 42 5.70 4.69 13.03
CA GLN A 42 5.94 4.46 11.60
C GLN A 42 5.77 2.99 11.24
N VAL A 43 6.25 2.07 12.08
CA VAL A 43 6.04 0.63 11.89
C VAL A 43 4.55 0.33 11.78
N GLN A 44 3.73 0.93 12.66
CA GLN A 44 2.29 0.71 12.62
C GLN A 44 1.67 1.19 11.31
N TYR A 45 2.13 2.32 10.76
CA TYR A 45 1.65 2.83 9.47
C TYR A 45 1.91 1.83 8.35
N TYR A 46 3.12 1.26 8.30
CA TYR A 46 3.49 0.31 7.24
C TYR A 46 2.84 -1.06 7.44
N ALA A 47 2.71 -1.51 8.69
CA ALA A 47 1.97 -2.74 8.99
C ALA A 47 0.49 -2.60 8.59
N ASN A 48 -0.12 -1.45 8.85
CA ASN A 48 -1.51 -1.19 8.45
C ASN A 48 -1.67 -1.20 6.93
N ALA A 49 -0.69 -0.68 6.18
CA ALA A 49 -0.71 -0.75 4.73
C ALA A 49 -0.68 -2.21 4.25
N CYS A 50 0.17 -3.04 4.84
CA CYS A 50 0.24 -4.46 4.53
C CYS A 50 -1.06 -5.19 4.86
N LYS A 51 -1.70 -4.86 5.99
CA LYS A 51 -3.00 -5.43 6.37
C LYS A 51 -4.09 -5.02 5.38
N TYR A 52 -4.11 -3.75 5.01
CA TYR A 52 -5.07 -3.23 4.03
C TYR A 52 -4.99 -3.99 2.71
N LEU A 53 -3.80 -4.30 2.26
CA LEU A 53 -3.54 -5.00 1.01
C LEU A 53 -3.67 -6.53 1.13
N ASP A 54 -4.09 -7.04 2.27
CA ASP A 54 -4.22 -8.48 2.54
C ASP A 54 -2.88 -9.22 2.41
N LEU A 55 -1.80 -8.55 2.73
CA LEU A 55 -0.46 -9.16 2.70
C LEU A 55 -0.08 -9.77 4.04
N ILE A 56 -0.63 -9.27 5.13
CA ILE A 56 -0.50 -9.84 6.48
C ILE A 56 -1.86 -9.82 7.17
N ASN A 57 -2.06 -10.76 8.09
CA ASN A 57 -3.24 -10.78 8.96
C ASN A 57 -3.09 -9.79 10.12
N GLU A 58 -4.15 -9.59 10.91
CA GLU A 58 -4.13 -8.67 12.05
C GLU A 58 -3.01 -9.02 13.05
N ASP A 59 -2.73 -10.30 13.23
CA ASP A 59 -1.67 -10.79 14.12
C ASP A 59 -0.32 -10.93 13.43
N TRP A 60 -0.18 -10.38 12.22
CA TRP A 60 1.01 -10.46 11.36
C TRP A 60 1.32 -11.87 10.83
N SER A 61 0.43 -12.82 10.98
CA SER A 61 0.59 -14.13 10.33
C SER A 61 0.40 -14.02 8.81
N LYS A 62 0.85 -15.02 8.10
CA LYS A 62 0.82 -15.07 6.63
C LYS A 62 -0.61 -15.21 6.11
N THR A 63 -0.96 -14.42 5.11
CA THR A 63 -2.21 -14.57 4.37
C THR A 63 -2.04 -15.59 3.24
N ALA A 64 -3.16 -16.08 2.71
CA ALA A 64 -3.12 -16.94 1.53
C ALA A 64 -2.46 -16.25 0.34
N LEU A 65 -2.74 -14.96 0.15
CA LEU A 65 -2.12 -14.16 -0.91
C LEU A 65 -0.59 -14.09 -0.74
N ALA A 66 -0.12 -13.82 0.47
CA ALA A 66 1.32 -13.76 0.74
C ALA A 66 2.01 -15.10 0.47
N ILE A 67 1.41 -16.18 0.91
CA ILE A 67 1.93 -17.54 0.68
C ILE A 67 2.01 -17.83 -0.82
N ASP A 68 0.98 -17.48 -1.58
CA ASP A 68 0.98 -17.66 -3.03
C ASP A 68 2.10 -16.86 -3.70
N ILE A 69 2.27 -15.59 -3.31
CA ILE A 69 3.32 -14.74 -3.87
C ILE A 69 4.70 -15.36 -3.67
N PHE A 70 5.04 -15.72 -2.43
CA PHE A 70 6.38 -16.24 -2.13
C PHE A 70 6.59 -17.68 -2.59
N THR A 71 5.54 -18.49 -2.71
CA THR A 71 5.64 -19.87 -3.16
C THR A 71 5.72 -19.97 -4.69
N ASN A 72 4.87 -19.22 -5.39
CA ASN A 72 4.70 -19.35 -6.83
C ASN A 72 5.35 -18.22 -7.63
N HIS A 73 5.62 -17.07 -7.00
CA HIS A 73 6.13 -15.87 -7.67
C HIS A 73 7.25 -15.20 -6.88
N PRO A 74 8.25 -15.95 -6.39
CA PRO A 74 9.27 -15.36 -5.48
C PRO A 74 10.14 -14.29 -6.15
N ALA A 75 10.28 -14.31 -7.47
CA ALA A 75 11.04 -13.31 -8.21
C ALA A 75 10.21 -12.07 -8.60
N GLU A 76 8.91 -12.09 -8.31
CA GLU A 76 7.95 -11.07 -8.73
C GLU A 76 7.18 -10.47 -7.54
N VAL A 77 7.77 -10.45 -6.35
CA VAL A 77 7.08 -9.95 -5.15
C VAL A 77 6.58 -8.53 -5.34
N LYS A 78 7.43 -7.64 -5.82
CA LYS A 78 7.07 -6.24 -6.06
C LYS A 78 5.94 -6.13 -7.10
N ASP A 79 6.03 -6.86 -8.19
CA ASP A 79 5.00 -6.88 -9.24
C ASP A 79 3.64 -7.32 -8.66
N ARG A 80 3.66 -8.33 -7.81
CA ARG A 80 2.42 -8.87 -7.21
C ARG A 80 1.81 -7.92 -6.19
N VAL A 81 2.64 -7.23 -5.42
CA VAL A 81 2.16 -6.18 -4.50
C VAL A 81 1.52 -5.05 -5.30
N TYR A 82 2.16 -4.61 -6.36
CA TYR A 82 1.62 -3.55 -7.22
C TYR A 82 0.31 -3.98 -7.89
N ALA A 83 0.24 -5.22 -8.36
CA ALA A 83 -1.00 -5.77 -8.92
C ALA A 83 -2.13 -5.77 -7.89
N ARG A 84 -1.82 -6.08 -6.62
CA ARG A 84 -2.81 -6.04 -5.55
C ARG A 84 -3.31 -4.60 -5.30
N ILE A 85 -2.42 -3.61 -5.36
CA ILE A 85 -2.80 -2.19 -5.21
C ILE A 85 -3.73 -1.78 -6.35
N ILE A 86 -3.39 -2.10 -7.59
CA ILE A 86 -4.21 -1.75 -8.77
C ILE A 86 -5.58 -2.43 -8.69
N SER A 87 -5.67 -3.62 -8.14
CA SER A 87 -6.93 -4.35 -7.99
C SER A 87 -7.78 -3.88 -6.81
N ASP A 88 -7.24 -3.01 -5.95
CA ASP A 88 -7.98 -2.48 -4.82
C ASP A 88 -9.11 -1.56 -5.31
N GLU A 89 -10.26 -1.64 -4.63
CA GLU A 89 -11.45 -0.90 -5.03
C GLU A 89 -11.23 0.62 -5.02
N VAL A 90 -10.55 1.14 -4.01
CA VAL A 90 -10.28 2.58 -3.89
C VAL A 90 -9.12 3.00 -4.79
N MET A 91 -7.97 2.37 -4.62
CA MET A 91 -6.76 2.74 -5.35
C MET A 91 -6.84 2.42 -6.83
N GLY A 92 -7.54 1.36 -7.19
CA GLY A 92 -7.73 0.97 -8.58
C GLY A 92 -8.49 2.00 -9.39
N GLN A 93 -9.50 2.65 -8.80
CA GLN A 93 -10.25 3.72 -9.48
C GLN A 93 -9.35 4.93 -9.77
N ILE A 94 -8.53 5.30 -8.81
CA ILE A 94 -7.59 6.42 -8.97
C ILE A 94 -6.54 6.09 -10.01
N PHE A 95 -5.97 4.89 -9.95
CA PHE A 95 -5.00 4.40 -10.91
C PHE A 95 -5.58 4.41 -12.33
N ALA A 96 -6.79 3.87 -12.53
CA ALA A 96 -7.44 3.83 -13.83
C ALA A 96 -7.63 5.23 -14.42
N ARG A 97 -8.08 6.18 -13.60
CA ARG A 97 -8.23 7.57 -14.06
C ARG A 97 -6.89 8.16 -14.51
N MET A 98 -5.82 7.89 -13.76
CA MET A 98 -4.49 8.41 -14.10
C MET A 98 -3.96 7.83 -15.42
N ILE A 99 -4.29 6.59 -15.71
CA ILE A 99 -3.93 5.96 -16.99
C ILE A 99 -4.74 6.57 -18.14
N LEU A 100 -6.04 6.78 -17.93
CA LEU A 100 -6.94 7.29 -18.98
C LEU A 100 -6.75 8.79 -19.24
N LEU A 101 -6.38 9.56 -18.24
CA LEU A 101 -6.24 11.01 -18.29
C LEU A 101 -4.87 11.44 -17.78
N PRO A 102 -3.77 11.03 -18.44
CA PRO A 102 -2.40 11.19 -17.89
C PRO A 102 -1.97 12.63 -17.70
N ASP A 103 -2.53 13.57 -18.44
CA ASP A 103 -2.15 14.99 -18.36
C ASP A 103 -3.00 15.77 -17.33
N GLY A 104 -3.96 15.10 -16.69
CA GLY A 104 -4.85 15.75 -15.73
C GLY A 104 -4.29 15.83 -14.33
N SER A 105 -4.92 16.64 -13.49
CA SER A 105 -4.72 16.63 -12.05
C SER A 105 -5.70 15.63 -11.43
N HIS A 106 -5.24 14.84 -10.46
CA HIS A 106 -6.03 13.72 -9.93
C HIS A 106 -6.35 13.83 -8.45
N ASN A 107 -5.78 14.83 -7.74
CA ASN A 107 -5.92 14.91 -6.29
C ASN A 107 -7.36 15.16 -5.85
N ALA A 108 -8.10 16.03 -6.53
CA ALA A 108 -9.51 16.31 -6.20
C ALA A 108 -10.39 15.06 -6.39
N TYR A 109 -10.19 14.33 -7.49
CA TYR A 109 -10.89 13.07 -7.73
C TYR A 109 -10.54 12.03 -6.65
N ALA A 110 -9.26 11.93 -6.31
CA ALA A 110 -8.82 10.99 -5.27
C ALA A 110 -9.43 11.31 -3.91
N VAL A 111 -9.54 12.61 -3.56
CA VAL A 111 -10.22 13.03 -2.33
C VAL A 111 -11.68 12.55 -2.33
N ASP A 112 -12.40 12.73 -3.43
CA ASP A 112 -13.81 12.31 -3.53
C ASP A 112 -13.95 10.80 -3.37
N VAL A 113 -13.09 10.01 -4.01
CA VAL A 113 -13.10 8.55 -3.88
C VAL A 113 -12.82 8.13 -2.44
N VAL A 114 -11.80 8.71 -1.81
CA VAL A 114 -11.43 8.37 -0.43
C VAL A 114 -12.57 8.73 0.54
N LYS A 115 -13.22 9.88 0.37
CA LYS A 115 -14.37 10.27 1.20
C LYS A 115 -15.52 9.26 1.12
N GLU A 116 -15.77 8.75 -0.07
CA GLU A 116 -16.85 7.79 -0.28
C GLU A 116 -16.65 6.50 0.52
N TYR A 117 -15.42 6.01 0.56
CA TYR A 117 -15.10 4.73 1.22
C TYR A 117 -14.67 4.86 2.68
N PHE A 118 -14.23 6.04 3.10
CA PHE A 118 -13.71 6.28 4.45
C PHE A 118 -14.32 7.56 5.04
N PRO A 119 -15.60 7.55 5.39
CA PRO A 119 -16.25 8.75 5.94
C PRO A 119 -15.73 9.10 7.33
N GLY A 120 -15.88 10.36 7.72
CA GLY A 120 -15.65 10.79 9.10
C GLY A 120 -14.28 11.40 9.39
N TYR A 121 -13.46 11.68 8.37
CA TYR A 121 -12.18 12.36 8.56
C TYR A 121 -12.29 13.85 8.20
N SER A 122 -11.30 14.64 8.61
CA SER A 122 -11.22 16.06 8.25
C SER A 122 -10.77 16.23 6.79
N ASP A 123 -11.04 17.41 6.22
CA ASP A 123 -10.59 17.72 4.87
C ASP A 123 -9.07 17.62 4.73
N ALA A 124 -8.32 18.11 5.72
CA ALA A 124 -6.86 18.02 5.72
C ALA A 124 -6.36 16.58 5.68
N VAL A 125 -7.01 15.66 6.39
CA VAL A 125 -6.67 14.23 6.36
C VAL A 125 -6.95 13.66 4.99
N TYR A 126 -8.10 13.95 4.40
CA TYR A 126 -8.44 13.46 3.06
C TYR A 126 -7.44 13.94 2.01
N GLU A 127 -7.05 15.21 2.05
CA GLU A 127 -6.07 15.76 1.11
C GLU A 127 -4.73 15.03 1.21
N ARG A 128 -4.24 14.79 2.42
CA ARG A 128 -2.96 14.09 2.63
C ARG A 128 -3.03 12.62 2.18
N ARG A 129 -4.12 11.92 2.48
CA ARG A 129 -4.26 10.50 2.12
C ARG A 129 -4.47 10.33 0.62
N ALA A 130 -5.27 11.21 0.02
CA ALA A 130 -5.46 11.21 -1.44
C ALA A 130 -4.15 11.49 -2.18
N ASP A 131 -3.38 12.49 -1.72
CA ASP A 131 -2.06 12.80 -2.27
C ASP A 131 -1.13 11.59 -2.19
N ASN A 132 -1.15 10.88 -1.07
CA ASN A 132 -0.35 9.67 -0.88
C ASN A 132 -0.70 8.58 -1.89
N ILE A 133 -1.99 8.34 -2.10
CA ILE A 133 -2.44 7.34 -3.08
C ILE A 133 -2.06 7.75 -4.51
N VAL A 134 -2.19 9.02 -4.84
CA VAL A 134 -1.78 9.53 -6.16
C VAL A 134 -0.27 9.30 -6.36
N LYS A 135 0.54 9.55 -5.35
CA LYS A 135 1.99 9.31 -5.41
C LYS A 135 2.30 7.82 -5.61
N TRP A 136 1.61 6.94 -4.91
CA TRP A 136 1.76 5.50 -5.10
C TRP A 136 1.44 5.10 -6.53
N CYS A 137 0.32 5.59 -7.06
CA CYS A 137 -0.09 5.31 -8.44
C CYS A 137 0.93 5.82 -9.46
N LYS A 138 1.47 7.03 -9.25
CA LYS A 138 2.53 7.57 -10.11
C LYS A 138 3.76 6.67 -10.11
N LYS A 139 4.16 6.16 -8.96
CA LYS A 139 5.29 5.26 -8.84
C LYS A 139 5.06 3.95 -9.60
N ILE A 140 3.87 3.38 -9.47
CA ILE A 140 3.50 2.16 -10.19
C ILE A 140 3.51 2.40 -11.71
N ILE A 141 2.94 3.51 -12.16
CA ILE A 141 2.93 3.87 -13.59
C ILE A 141 4.36 4.00 -14.12
N SER A 142 5.24 4.67 -13.40
CA SER A 142 6.65 4.80 -13.79
C SER A 142 7.34 3.44 -13.85
N TYR A 143 7.07 2.57 -12.90
CA TYR A 143 7.61 1.22 -12.87
C TYR A 143 7.17 0.41 -14.11
N ILE A 144 5.88 0.48 -14.44
CA ILE A 144 5.33 -0.21 -15.62
C ILE A 144 6.00 0.29 -16.90
N LYS A 145 6.19 1.60 -17.04
CA LYS A 145 6.84 2.21 -18.21
C LYS A 145 8.29 1.75 -18.35
N LEU A 146 9.01 1.61 -17.26
CA LEU A 146 10.39 1.14 -17.27
C LEU A 146 10.50 -0.34 -17.66
N LYS A 147 9.52 -1.16 -17.31
CA LYS A 147 9.50 -2.58 -17.67
C LYS A 147 8.99 -2.83 -19.08
N GLY A 148 8.13 -1.97 -19.52
CA GLY A 148 7.51 -2.08 -20.85
C GLY A 148 8.33 -1.46 -21.91
#